data_b703fc0342bb1d787ac678f22c70045b
#
_entry.id   b703fc0342bb1d787ac678f22c70045b
#
_cell.length_a   1.000
_cell.length_b   1.000
_cell.length_c   1.000
_cell.angle_alpha   90.00
_cell.angle_beta   90.00
_cell.angle_gamma   90.00
#
_symmetry.space_group_name_H-M   'P 1'
#
loop_
_entity.id
_entity.type
_entity.pdbx_description
1 polymer ?
#
loop_
_entity_poly.entity_id
_entity_poly.type
_entity_poly.pdbx_seq_one_letter_code
_entity_poly.pdbx_strand_id
1 'polypeptide(L)'
;TMKFPDPKIDSLAHLKAPRRSPLASAFRSSQEEYNQLVKEGTLFDRDILDKERERITTLLRWNGYYGFNRDYLGYIADSSFNQNVVDLDMSMKPYRKVLPNGSVEDQPHRQYYIKDVTVLTDYNPMGAGVNIVYGRNGKSIRPSVLRRSTYIRPGQLFSEKNIEQTYSAFASLRALRNVNIRFTEVEERDTMKLDCYILTSPAKINTVGVDLEGTNSAGDYGFASSLNYQHRNIFRGSELFSARVRGAYEALSGNKANGFGNYWELGAEGSLLFPRFLFPFLSSDFRRRLRASTEAKISYNLQKRPEYTRAILSGGWSYIWQDRGNTQARHTFKLVDLNYVYLPDKNMDFINSLPDYMVLYNYTNHFIMSSGYTYSFSNYSPQNRLRNTHSLRASVEVAGNLL
;
A
#
# COMPACT_ATOMS: atom_id res chain seq x y z
N THR A 1 6.88 -8.29 39.20
CA THR A 1 5.93 -7.14 39.16
C THR A 1 6.38 -6.16 38.07
N MET A 2 5.42 -5.60 37.34
CA MET A 2 5.71 -4.65 36.26
C MET A 2 5.17 -3.29 36.72
N LYS A 3 5.98 -2.53 37.46
CA LYS A 3 5.65 -1.19 37.94
C LYS A 3 6.79 -0.24 37.59
N PHE A 4 6.44 0.90 36.99
CA PHE A 4 7.41 1.93 36.64
C PHE A 4 7.34 3.11 37.63
N PRO A 5 8.47 3.75 37.92
CA PRO A 5 8.52 4.90 38.87
C PRO A 5 7.68 6.09 38.36
N ASP A 6 7.60 6.29 37.04
CA ASP A 6 6.77 7.33 36.45
C ASP A 6 5.33 6.82 36.23
N PRO A 7 4.32 7.40 36.90
CA PRO A 7 2.93 6.95 36.79
C PRO A 7 2.34 7.09 35.39
N LYS A 8 2.86 8.01 34.56
CA LYS A 8 2.44 8.13 33.15
C LYS A 8 2.95 6.96 32.32
N ILE A 9 4.21 6.59 32.51
CA ILE A 9 4.81 5.46 31.81
C ILE A 9 4.16 4.15 32.27
N ASP A 10 3.92 3.99 33.57
CA ASP A 10 3.22 2.83 34.10
C ASP A 10 1.82 2.66 33.53
N SER A 11 1.05 3.74 33.47
CA SER A 11 -0.27 3.75 32.83
C SER A 11 -0.23 3.38 31.36
N LEU A 12 0.78 3.84 30.61
CA LEU A 12 0.95 3.54 29.18
C LEU A 12 1.36 2.09 28.95
N ALA A 13 2.24 1.52 29.79
CA ALA A 13 2.68 0.13 29.68
C ALA A 13 1.51 -0.86 29.86
N HIS A 14 0.51 -0.48 30.67
CA HIS A 14 -0.70 -1.26 30.96
C HIS A 14 -1.93 -0.81 30.15
N LEU A 15 -1.74 -0.02 29.10
CA LEU A 15 -2.83 0.52 28.27
C LEU A 15 -3.59 -0.62 27.58
N LYS A 16 -4.90 -0.67 27.81
CA LYS A 16 -5.77 -1.64 27.11
C LYS A 16 -6.19 -1.10 25.75
N ALA A 17 -6.36 -2.01 24.79
CA ALA A 17 -6.86 -1.66 23.46
C ALA A 17 -8.19 -0.90 23.54
N PRO A 18 -8.36 0.20 22.80
CA PRO A 18 -9.62 0.94 22.80
C PRO A 18 -10.76 0.06 22.25
N ARG A 19 -11.92 0.08 22.93
CA ARG A 19 -13.13 -0.61 22.47
C ARG A 19 -13.52 -0.09 21.08
N ARG A 20 -13.69 -0.98 20.10
CA ARG A 20 -14.07 -0.65 18.74
C ARG A 20 -15.41 -1.25 18.38
N SER A 21 -16.14 -0.61 17.46
CA SER A 21 -17.34 -1.18 16.88
C SER A 21 -17.02 -2.45 16.05
N PRO A 22 -17.96 -3.41 15.90
CA PRO A 22 -17.73 -4.64 15.13
C PRO A 22 -17.24 -4.41 13.70
N LEU A 23 -17.71 -3.35 13.05
CA LEU A 23 -17.27 -2.95 11.70
C LEU A 23 -15.81 -2.46 11.67
N ALA A 24 -15.33 -1.84 12.77
CA ALA A 24 -13.95 -1.41 12.87
C ALA A 24 -12.98 -2.54 13.26
N SER A 25 -13.49 -3.66 13.80
CA SER A 25 -12.70 -4.85 14.11
C SER A 25 -12.39 -5.69 12.87
N ALA A 26 -13.21 -5.59 11.81
CA ALA A 26 -12.94 -6.23 10.53
C ALA A 26 -11.68 -5.65 9.83
N PHE A 27 -11.31 -4.40 10.16
CA PHE A 27 -10.06 -3.78 9.73
C PHE A 27 -9.01 -3.99 10.84
N ARG A 28 -8.44 -5.18 10.93
CA ARG A 28 -7.40 -5.53 11.91
C ARG A 28 -6.26 -4.49 11.88
N SER A 29 -6.12 -3.74 12.94
CA SER A 29 -4.91 -3.00 13.23
C SER A 29 -4.50 -3.26 14.66
N SER A 30 -3.29 -3.76 14.86
CA SER A 30 -2.46 -3.66 16.06
C SER A 30 -3.20 -3.79 17.44
N GLN A 31 -4.10 -4.75 17.60
CA GLN A 31 -4.57 -5.13 18.95
C GLN A 31 -3.49 -5.89 19.72
N GLU A 32 -2.60 -6.57 19.03
CA GLU A 32 -1.52 -7.36 19.63
C GLU A 32 -0.57 -6.50 20.44
N GLU A 33 -0.33 -5.25 20.06
CA GLU A 33 0.57 -4.32 20.75
C GLU A 33 0.02 -3.83 22.10
N TYR A 34 -1.28 -3.97 22.35
CA TYR A 34 -1.89 -3.63 23.65
C TYR A 34 -2.00 -4.83 24.60
N ASN A 35 -1.73 -6.05 24.13
CA ASN A 35 -1.83 -7.23 24.95
C ASN A 35 -0.49 -7.50 25.62
N GLN A 36 -0.49 -7.53 26.96
CA GLN A 36 0.67 -7.93 27.74
C GLN A 36 1.05 -9.38 27.40
N LEU A 37 2.32 -9.59 27.02
CA LEU A 37 2.83 -10.89 26.58
C LEU A 37 3.34 -11.72 27.77
N VAL A 38 3.96 -11.07 28.75
CA VAL A 38 4.47 -11.74 29.97
C VAL A 38 3.34 -11.83 30.99
N LYS A 39 2.96 -13.05 31.36
CA LYS A 39 1.90 -13.32 32.33
C LYS A 39 2.44 -14.22 33.43
N GLU A 40 1.88 -14.07 34.65
CA GLU A 40 2.20 -14.94 35.77
C GLU A 40 1.86 -16.41 35.44
N GLY A 41 2.71 -17.32 35.88
CA GLY A 41 2.54 -18.76 35.68
C GLY A 41 2.86 -19.28 34.28
N THR A 42 3.41 -18.43 33.39
CA THR A 42 3.89 -18.87 32.06
C THR A 42 5.36 -19.34 32.13
N LEU A 43 5.77 -20.18 31.19
CA LEU A 43 7.16 -20.59 31.07
C LEU A 43 8.08 -19.39 30.83
N PHE A 44 9.25 -19.43 31.47
CA PHE A 44 10.30 -18.44 31.21
C PHE A 44 10.82 -18.60 29.78
N ASP A 45 10.60 -17.56 28.98
CA ASP A 45 11.02 -17.52 27.58
C ASP A 45 11.65 -16.15 27.29
N ARG A 46 12.93 -16.16 26.94
CA ARG A 46 13.71 -14.96 26.63
C ARG A 46 13.12 -14.18 25.43
N ASP A 47 12.60 -14.88 24.43
CA ASP A 47 12.06 -14.25 23.23
C ASP A 47 10.75 -13.50 23.57
N ILE A 48 9.94 -14.04 24.50
CA ILE A 48 8.73 -13.37 24.98
C ILE A 48 9.10 -12.10 25.79
N LEU A 49 10.14 -12.17 26.61
CA LEU A 49 10.64 -11.02 27.38
C LEU A 49 11.14 -9.90 26.44
N ASP A 50 11.87 -10.24 25.40
CA ASP A 50 12.34 -9.26 24.40
C ASP A 50 11.18 -8.65 23.60
N LYS A 51 10.20 -9.44 23.22
CA LYS A 51 8.98 -8.93 22.55
C LYS A 51 8.18 -8.00 23.46
N GLU A 52 8.11 -8.29 24.77
CA GLU A 52 7.42 -7.40 25.72
C GLU A 52 8.14 -6.06 25.87
N ARG A 53 9.48 -6.05 25.91
CA ARG A 53 10.28 -4.81 25.89
C ARG A 53 10.00 -4.00 24.62
N GLU A 54 9.93 -4.67 23.48
CA GLU A 54 9.62 -4.05 22.19
C GLU A 54 8.19 -3.49 22.17
N ARG A 55 7.21 -4.22 22.71
CA ARG A 55 5.82 -3.78 22.84
C ARG A 55 5.71 -2.49 23.67
N ILE A 56 6.33 -2.46 24.85
CA ILE A 56 6.32 -1.28 25.72
C ILE A 56 7.03 -0.10 25.05
N THR A 57 8.17 -0.33 24.43
CA THR A 57 8.89 0.69 23.67
C THR A 57 8.00 1.30 22.59
N THR A 58 7.31 0.47 21.83
CA THR A 58 6.38 0.92 20.77
C THR A 58 5.24 1.77 21.37
N LEU A 59 4.63 1.33 22.47
CA LEU A 59 3.56 2.10 23.13
C LEU A 59 4.06 3.46 23.63
N LEU A 60 5.25 3.52 24.22
CA LEU A 60 5.85 4.78 24.70
C LEU A 60 6.17 5.71 23.51
N ARG A 61 6.77 5.19 22.44
CA ARG A 61 7.06 5.98 21.24
C ARG A 61 5.79 6.44 20.50
N TRP A 62 4.69 5.72 20.62
CA TRP A 62 3.40 6.20 20.12
C TRP A 62 2.81 7.36 20.94
N ASN A 63 3.24 7.49 22.21
CA ASN A 63 2.71 8.44 23.18
C ASN A 63 3.72 9.53 23.58
N GLY A 64 4.61 9.92 22.69
CA GLY A 64 5.43 11.11 22.88
C GLY A 64 6.89 10.88 23.25
N TYR A 65 7.30 9.69 23.62
CA TYR A 65 8.66 9.43 24.09
C TYR A 65 9.62 9.17 22.92
N TYR A 66 10.02 10.25 22.23
CA TYR A 66 10.88 10.20 21.02
C TYR A 66 12.23 9.52 21.26
N GLY A 67 12.93 9.87 22.33
CA GLY A 67 14.25 9.33 22.66
C GLY A 67 14.22 7.96 23.33
N PHE A 68 13.05 7.35 23.52
CA PHE A 68 12.94 6.06 24.20
C PHE A 68 13.31 4.90 23.26
N ASN A 69 14.13 3.96 23.75
CA ASN A 69 14.46 2.74 23.03
C ASN A 69 14.39 1.52 23.95
N ARG A 70 14.45 0.33 23.38
CA ARG A 70 14.34 -0.95 24.10
C ARG A 70 15.41 -1.15 25.17
N ASP A 71 16.59 -0.54 25.02
CA ASP A 71 17.73 -0.77 25.92
C ASP A 71 17.57 -0.06 27.29
N TYR A 72 16.59 0.84 27.39
CA TYR A 72 16.18 1.41 28.69
C TYR A 72 15.38 0.44 29.54
N LEU A 73 14.81 -0.63 28.97
CA LEU A 73 14.07 -1.66 29.70
C LEU A 73 14.97 -2.86 29.98
N GLY A 74 15.01 -3.29 31.23
CA GLY A 74 15.72 -4.48 31.66
C GLY A 74 14.84 -5.36 32.52
N TYR A 75 15.18 -6.65 32.64
CA TYR A 75 14.60 -7.56 33.63
C TYR A 75 15.61 -7.89 34.67
N ILE A 76 15.16 -7.88 35.94
CA ILE A 76 15.88 -8.44 37.08
C ILE A 76 15.17 -9.76 37.38
N ALA A 77 15.89 -10.87 37.28
CA ALA A 77 15.38 -12.20 37.54
C ALA A 77 15.91 -12.74 38.86
N ASP A 78 15.01 -13.08 39.78
CA ASP A 78 15.35 -13.74 41.04
C ASP A 78 14.86 -15.17 41.03
N SER A 79 15.78 -16.11 41.12
CA SER A 79 15.52 -17.55 41.18
C SER A 79 15.83 -18.16 42.57
N SER A 80 16.08 -17.32 43.58
CA SER A 80 16.56 -17.78 44.90
C SER A 80 15.49 -18.48 45.74
N PHE A 81 14.21 -18.20 45.49
CA PHE A 81 13.12 -18.67 46.34
C PHE A 81 12.58 -20.05 46.04
N ASN A 82 12.71 -20.53 44.80
CA ASN A 82 12.17 -21.83 44.38
C ASN A 82 12.94 -22.40 43.19
N GLN A 83 13.20 -23.71 43.17
CA GLN A 83 14.03 -24.34 42.14
C GLN A 83 13.42 -24.30 40.70
N ASN A 84 12.12 -24.07 40.58
CA ASN A 84 11.42 -24.10 39.28
C ASN A 84 10.63 -22.81 38.98
N VAL A 85 10.80 -21.76 39.77
CA VAL A 85 10.08 -20.50 39.62
C VAL A 85 11.10 -19.34 39.60
N VAL A 86 10.88 -18.38 38.72
CA VAL A 86 11.68 -17.18 38.59
C VAL A 86 10.77 -15.96 38.81
N ASP A 87 11.10 -15.14 39.78
CA ASP A 87 10.45 -13.85 39.93
C ASP A 87 11.11 -12.81 39.05
N LEU A 88 10.29 -12.13 38.22
CA LEU A 88 10.74 -11.15 37.23
C LEU A 88 10.27 -9.76 37.61
N ASP A 89 11.21 -8.85 37.79
CA ASP A 89 10.95 -7.43 37.90
C ASP A 89 11.46 -6.69 36.66
N MET A 90 10.58 -5.88 36.04
CA MET A 90 11.00 -5.01 34.94
C MET A 90 11.50 -3.69 35.51
N SER A 91 12.73 -3.35 35.17
CA SER A 91 13.37 -2.09 35.54
C SER A 91 13.53 -1.17 34.33
N MET A 92 13.45 0.14 34.57
CA MET A 92 13.67 1.17 33.55
C MET A 92 14.87 2.04 33.97
N LYS A 93 15.84 2.14 33.06
CA LYS A 93 17.01 2.99 33.22
C LYS A 93 16.64 4.44 32.89
N PRO A 94 17.23 5.45 33.59
CA PRO A 94 17.01 6.86 33.25
C PRO A 94 17.58 7.21 31.86
N TYR A 95 17.08 8.32 31.31
CA TYR A 95 17.65 8.90 30.10
C TYR A 95 19.00 9.55 30.40
N ARG A 96 20.04 9.15 29.70
CA ARG A 96 21.38 9.69 29.84
C ARG A 96 21.63 10.81 28.84
N LYS A 97 21.65 12.05 29.34
CA LYS A 97 21.98 13.24 28.53
C LYS A 97 23.48 13.50 28.63
N VAL A 98 24.15 13.49 27.48
CA VAL A 98 25.56 13.93 27.40
C VAL A 98 25.56 15.44 27.27
N LEU A 99 26.16 16.11 28.25
CA LEU A 99 26.30 17.56 28.26
C LEU A 99 27.49 17.99 27.38
N PRO A 100 27.55 19.27 26.92
CA PRO A 100 28.63 19.78 26.09
C PRO A 100 30.04 19.65 26.71
N ASN A 101 30.11 19.55 28.02
CA ASN A 101 31.36 19.34 28.78
C ASN A 101 31.79 17.86 28.84
N GLY A 102 31.04 16.93 28.20
CA GLY A 102 31.30 15.50 28.21
C GLY A 102 30.79 14.75 29.44
N SER A 103 30.23 15.44 30.44
CA SER A 103 29.59 14.78 31.59
C SER A 103 28.25 14.19 31.22
N VAL A 104 27.84 13.10 31.90
CA VAL A 104 26.57 12.42 31.68
C VAL A 104 25.65 12.71 32.89
N GLU A 105 24.45 13.18 32.57
CA GLU A 105 23.43 13.46 33.60
C GLU A 105 22.23 12.52 33.39
N ASP A 106 21.80 11.87 34.45
CA ASP A 106 20.60 11.02 34.41
C ASP A 106 19.34 11.89 34.59
N GLN A 107 18.50 11.88 33.58
CA GLN A 107 17.25 12.64 33.55
C GLN A 107 16.03 11.71 33.36
N PRO A 108 14.82 12.12 33.79
CA PRO A 108 13.61 11.38 33.48
C PRO A 108 13.33 11.40 31.98
N HIS A 109 12.69 10.35 31.46
CA HIS A 109 12.21 10.32 30.08
C HIS A 109 11.14 11.40 29.88
N ARG A 110 11.32 12.27 28.87
CA ARG A 110 10.41 13.38 28.58
C ARG A 110 9.58 13.09 27.35
N GLN A 111 8.37 13.63 27.33
CA GLN A 111 7.52 13.63 26.14
C GLN A 111 7.87 14.83 25.25
N TYR A 112 7.87 14.56 23.94
CA TYR A 112 8.17 15.56 22.91
C TYR A 112 6.91 15.96 22.15
N TYR A 113 6.81 17.23 21.81
CA TYR A 113 5.75 17.81 20.99
C TYR A 113 6.30 18.22 19.63
N ILE A 114 5.48 18.11 18.59
CA ILE A 114 5.85 18.60 17.27
C ILE A 114 5.71 20.12 17.24
N LYS A 115 6.80 20.83 16.95
CA LYS A 115 6.81 22.29 16.77
C LYS A 115 6.34 22.66 15.38
N ASP A 116 7.10 22.29 14.36
CA ASP A 116 6.82 22.57 12.98
C ASP A 116 6.97 21.35 12.08
N VAL A 117 6.27 21.35 10.93
CA VAL A 117 6.36 20.31 9.93
C VAL A 117 6.66 20.93 8.57
N THR A 118 7.85 20.65 8.06
CA THR A 118 8.31 21.14 6.75
C THR A 118 8.39 19.98 5.76
N VAL A 119 7.77 20.15 4.59
CA VAL A 119 7.80 19.15 3.50
C VAL A 119 8.65 19.71 2.35
N LEU A 120 9.70 18.99 1.99
CA LEU A 120 10.60 19.30 0.88
C LEU A 120 10.46 18.24 -0.21
N THR A 121 10.00 18.63 -1.40
CA THR A 121 9.72 17.71 -2.50
C THR A 121 10.86 17.59 -3.52
N ASP A 122 11.89 18.43 -3.43
CA ASP A 122 13.04 18.48 -4.35
C ASP A 122 14.37 18.22 -3.62
N TYR A 123 14.34 17.39 -2.59
CA TYR A 123 15.54 17.04 -1.84
C TYR A 123 16.49 16.19 -2.68
N ASN A 124 17.74 16.68 -2.84
CA ASN A 124 18.82 15.91 -3.45
C ASN A 124 19.76 15.39 -2.34
N PRO A 125 19.79 14.07 -2.06
CA PRO A 125 20.65 13.52 -1.01
C PRO A 125 22.14 13.60 -1.31
N MET A 126 22.54 13.85 -2.57
CA MET A 126 23.94 13.98 -2.98
C MET A 126 24.43 15.42 -3.06
N GLY A 127 23.56 16.40 -2.84
CA GLY A 127 23.95 17.83 -2.81
C GLY A 127 24.57 18.21 -1.47
N ALA A 128 25.81 18.66 -1.47
CA ALA A 128 26.43 19.26 -0.30
C ALA A 128 25.70 20.56 0.06
N GLY A 129 25.09 20.60 1.24
CA GLY A 129 24.45 21.79 1.78
C GLY A 129 22.93 21.71 1.82
N VAL A 130 22.42 21.63 3.05
CA VAL A 130 20.98 21.71 3.34
C VAL A 130 20.59 23.19 3.30
N ASN A 131 20.43 23.75 2.11
CA ASN A 131 19.67 24.98 1.95
C ASN A 131 18.23 24.59 1.66
N ILE A 132 17.38 24.76 2.68
CA ILE A 132 15.93 24.60 2.64
C ILE A 132 15.40 25.72 1.73
N VAL A 133 15.41 25.48 0.44
CA VAL A 133 14.72 26.31 -0.53
C VAL A 133 13.61 25.46 -1.09
N TYR A 134 12.37 25.88 -0.93
CA TYR A 134 11.28 25.43 -1.78
C TYR A 134 11.81 25.48 -3.21
N GLY A 135 12.09 24.31 -3.79
CA GLY A 135 12.79 24.19 -5.04
C GLY A 135 12.17 25.08 -6.11
N ARG A 136 12.97 25.71 -6.90
CA ARG A 136 12.63 26.68 -7.95
C ARG A 136 11.61 26.17 -8.99
N ASN A 137 11.35 24.86 -9.03
CA ASN A 137 10.32 24.20 -9.85
C ASN A 137 9.11 23.71 -9.03
N GLY A 138 8.92 24.29 -7.88
CA GLY A 138 8.11 23.86 -6.76
C GLY A 138 6.61 23.84 -6.95
N LYS A 139 6.06 23.14 -7.93
CA LYS A 139 4.61 22.78 -7.98
C LYS A 139 4.38 21.46 -8.69
N SER A 140 5.26 20.49 -8.49
CA SER A 140 5.05 19.15 -9.07
C SER A 140 3.80 18.47 -8.48
N ILE A 141 3.52 18.65 -7.19
CA ILE A 141 2.37 18.07 -6.50
C ILE A 141 1.55 19.16 -5.82
N ARG A 142 0.23 19.04 -5.84
CA ARG A 142 -0.68 19.96 -5.16
C ARG A 142 -0.42 19.96 -3.64
N PRO A 143 -0.31 21.12 -2.98
CA PRO A 143 -0.12 21.20 -1.53
C PRO A 143 -1.20 20.48 -0.72
N SER A 144 -2.43 20.42 -1.23
CA SER A 144 -3.53 19.69 -0.62
C SER A 144 -3.27 18.18 -0.52
N VAL A 145 -2.54 17.59 -1.48
CA VAL A 145 -2.15 16.18 -1.47
C VAL A 145 -1.10 15.93 -0.39
N LEU A 146 -0.05 16.76 -0.34
CA LEU A 146 1.00 16.66 0.67
C LEU A 146 0.42 16.81 2.09
N ARG A 147 -0.43 17.83 2.31
CA ARG A 147 -1.10 18.06 3.59
C ARG A 147 -1.99 16.89 4.01
N ARG A 148 -2.69 16.26 3.06
CA ARG A 148 -3.53 15.09 3.32
C ARG A 148 -2.72 13.84 3.65
N SER A 149 -1.54 13.70 3.06
CA SER A 149 -0.62 12.58 3.29
C SER A 149 0.20 12.74 4.58
N THR A 150 0.21 13.93 5.18
CA THR A 150 0.93 14.22 6.44
C THR A 150 -0.01 13.94 7.63
N TYR A 151 0.34 12.97 8.47
CA TYR A 151 -0.36 12.63 9.72
C TYR A 151 0.27 13.30 10.93
N ILE A 152 1.50 13.76 10.82
CA ILE A 152 2.23 14.56 11.82
C ILE A 152 1.70 15.99 11.75
N ARG A 153 1.30 16.58 12.88
CA ARG A 153 0.75 17.93 12.94
C ARG A 153 1.46 18.76 14.02
N PRO A 154 1.70 20.04 13.76
CA PRO A 154 2.21 20.95 14.78
C PRO A 154 1.31 20.98 16.04
N GLY A 155 1.91 21.10 17.22
CA GLY A 155 1.22 21.15 18.51
C GLY A 155 0.79 19.79 19.07
N GLN A 156 0.91 18.69 18.31
CA GLN A 156 0.59 17.35 18.81
C GLN A 156 1.80 16.69 19.45
N LEU A 157 1.53 15.73 20.33
CA LEU A 157 2.56 14.81 20.84
C LEU A 157 3.22 14.06 19.69
N PHE A 158 4.52 13.84 19.79
CA PHE A 158 5.23 12.92 18.93
C PHE A 158 4.55 11.55 18.95
N SER A 159 4.42 10.93 17.78
CA SER A 159 3.87 9.58 17.67
C SER A 159 4.52 8.84 16.51
N GLU A 160 5.25 7.78 16.82
CA GLU A 160 5.87 6.93 15.80
C GLU A 160 4.84 6.36 14.84
N LYS A 161 3.66 6.04 15.33
CA LYS A 161 2.52 5.61 14.50
C LYS A 161 2.14 6.64 13.43
N ASN A 162 2.16 7.95 13.77
CA ASN A 162 1.89 9.01 12.80
C ASN A 162 3.03 9.15 11.78
N ILE A 163 4.28 8.84 12.19
CA ILE A 163 5.44 8.84 11.31
C ILE A 163 5.32 7.71 10.29
N GLU A 164 5.07 6.49 10.73
CA GLU A 164 4.86 5.33 9.85
C GLU A 164 3.72 5.58 8.86
N GLN A 165 2.63 6.18 9.36
CA GLN A 165 1.50 6.54 8.52
C GLN A 165 1.85 7.61 7.50
N THR A 166 2.63 8.61 7.88
CA THR A 166 3.11 9.66 6.98
C THR A 166 4.07 9.08 5.95
N TYR A 167 5.05 8.29 6.40
CA TYR A 167 5.99 7.61 5.51
C TYR A 167 5.27 6.75 4.47
N SER A 168 4.36 5.89 4.92
CA SER A 168 3.58 5.01 4.05
C SER A 168 2.70 5.80 3.05
N ALA A 169 2.09 6.89 3.50
CA ALA A 169 1.30 7.76 2.64
C ALA A 169 2.14 8.45 1.57
N PHE A 170 3.31 8.99 1.94
CA PHE A 170 4.24 9.60 0.97
C PHE A 170 4.86 8.56 0.03
N ALA A 171 5.23 7.38 0.52
CA ALA A 171 5.75 6.29 -0.29
C ALA A 171 4.72 5.78 -1.32
N SER A 172 3.44 5.91 -1.05
CA SER A 172 2.37 5.59 -2.00
C SER A 172 2.21 6.63 -3.12
N LEU A 173 2.75 7.84 -2.96
CA LEU A 173 2.74 8.88 -3.98
C LEU A 173 3.75 8.57 -5.09
N ARG A 174 3.26 8.18 -6.24
CA ARG A 174 4.09 7.71 -7.38
C ARG A 174 4.93 8.80 -8.03
N ALA A 175 4.59 10.06 -7.78
CA ALA A 175 5.36 11.22 -8.24
C ALA A 175 6.57 11.54 -7.35
N LEU A 176 6.68 10.89 -6.19
CA LEU A 176 7.77 11.07 -5.24
C LEU A 176 8.56 9.76 -5.04
N ARG A 177 9.80 9.90 -4.62
CA ARG A 177 10.70 8.81 -4.25
C ARG A 177 11.60 9.25 -3.08
N ASN A 178 12.31 8.31 -2.49
CA ASN A 178 13.31 8.57 -1.43
C ASN A 178 12.70 9.34 -0.24
N VAL A 179 11.58 8.84 0.29
CA VAL A 179 10.96 9.46 1.47
C VAL A 179 11.87 9.28 2.69
N ASN A 180 12.23 10.38 3.34
CA ASN A 180 13.00 10.38 4.58
C ASN A 180 12.35 11.39 5.54
N ILE A 181 12.14 10.99 6.79
CA ILE A 181 11.57 11.84 7.83
C ILE A 181 12.64 12.04 8.91
N ARG A 182 13.04 13.28 9.11
CA ARG A 182 14.04 13.67 10.09
C ARG A 182 13.45 14.60 11.13
N PHE A 183 13.97 14.51 12.33
CA PHE A 183 13.61 15.37 13.45
C PHE A 183 14.83 16.08 13.97
N THR A 184 14.63 17.35 14.35
CA THR A 184 15.62 18.14 15.07
C THR A 184 15.01 18.54 16.41
N GLU A 185 15.73 18.25 17.48
CA GLU A 185 15.29 18.61 18.83
C GLU A 185 15.45 20.11 19.07
N VAL A 186 14.42 20.72 19.65
CA VAL A 186 14.39 22.13 20.04
C VAL A 186 13.86 22.21 21.47
N GLU A 187 14.69 22.69 22.38
CA GLU A 187 14.26 22.93 23.76
C GLU A 187 13.70 24.36 23.86
N GLU A 188 12.44 24.48 24.24
CA GLU A 188 11.78 25.78 24.39
C GLU A 188 11.02 25.84 25.71
N ARG A 189 11.47 26.70 26.62
CA ARG A 189 10.85 26.94 27.93
C ARG A 189 10.58 25.63 28.70
N ASP A 190 11.59 24.80 28.86
CA ASP A 190 11.51 23.48 29.54
C ASP A 190 10.57 22.45 28.89
N THR A 191 10.10 22.72 27.68
CA THR A 191 9.30 21.79 26.88
C THR A 191 10.14 21.27 25.73
N MET A 192 10.22 19.93 25.61
CA MET A 192 10.94 19.29 24.50
C MET A 192 10.07 19.31 23.23
N LYS A 193 10.57 19.93 22.20
CA LYS A 193 9.89 20.04 20.89
C LYS A 193 10.72 19.47 19.78
N LEU A 194 10.06 19.08 18.70
CA LEU A 194 10.68 18.51 17.49
C LEU A 194 10.25 19.29 16.24
N ASP A 195 11.22 19.75 15.48
CA ASP A 195 10.99 20.18 14.11
C ASP A 195 11.07 18.97 13.19
N CYS A 196 10.00 18.73 12.44
CA CYS A 196 9.86 17.60 11.54
C CYS A 196 10.14 18.02 10.10
N TYR A 197 11.07 17.33 9.44
CA TYR A 197 11.42 17.54 8.04
C TYR A 197 11.08 16.27 7.25
N ILE A 198 10.13 16.37 6.33
CA ILE A 198 9.77 15.31 5.39
C ILE A 198 10.48 15.61 4.07
N LEU A 199 11.53 14.84 3.79
CA LEU A 199 12.41 15.01 2.64
C LEU A 199 12.03 14.01 1.57
N THR A 200 11.74 14.46 0.35
CA THR A 200 11.41 13.60 -0.78
C THR A 200 12.07 14.12 -2.06
N SER A 201 12.31 13.21 -2.99
CA SER A 201 12.83 13.55 -4.32
C SER A 201 11.77 13.31 -5.38
N PRO A 202 11.73 14.07 -6.49
CA PRO A 202 10.80 13.81 -7.57
C PRO A 202 11.12 12.48 -8.27
N ALA A 203 10.09 11.72 -8.61
CA ALA A 203 10.22 10.53 -9.45
C ALA A 203 10.23 10.92 -10.93
N LYS A 204 10.72 10.01 -11.80
CA LYS A 204 10.54 10.16 -13.24
C LYS A 204 9.05 10.13 -13.58
N ILE A 205 8.55 11.21 -14.16
CA ILE A 205 7.12 11.39 -14.42
C ILE A 205 6.66 10.49 -15.57
N ASN A 206 7.44 10.43 -16.66
CA ASN A 206 7.11 9.68 -17.85
C ASN A 206 7.93 8.39 -17.93
N THR A 207 7.29 7.32 -18.38
CA THR A 207 7.93 6.06 -18.74
C THR A 207 7.32 5.56 -20.04
N VAL A 208 8.16 5.20 -20.98
CA VAL A 208 7.78 4.55 -22.25
C VAL A 208 8.44 3.19 -22.29
N GLY A 209 7.69 2.18 -22.68
CA GLY A 209 8.18 0.81 -22.87
C GLY A 209 7.66 0.27 -24.21
N VAL A 210 8.48 -0.52 -24.88
CA VAL A 210 8.12 -1.25 -26.10
C VAL A 210 8.36 -2.73 -25.81
N ASP A 211 7.34 -3.55 -26.03
CA ASP A 211 7.44 -5.00 -25.92
C ASP A 211 7.30 -5.61 -27.31
N LEU A 212 8.13 -6.58 -27.62
CA LEU A 212 8.10 -7.37 -28.86
C LEU A 212 7.97 -8.84 -28.48
N GLU A 213 6.99 -9.52 -29.04
CA GLU A 213 6.68 -10.92 -28.76
C GLU A 213 6.64 -11.72 -30.05
N GLY A 214 7.32 -12.86 -30.11
CA GLY A 214 7.15 -13.87 -31.12
C GLY A 214 6.34 -15.04 -30.58
N THR A 215 5.35 -15.51 -31.26
CA THR A 215 4.51 -16.65 -30.85
C THR A 215 4.56 -17.78 -31.86
N ASN A 216 4.48 -19.01 -31.37
CA ASN A 216 4.28 -20.21 -32.17
C ASN A 216 3.22 -21.06 -31.49
N SER A 217 2.05 -21.14 -32.09
CA SER A 217 0.90 -21.86 -31.54
C SER A 217 0.49 -22.98 -32.50
N ALA A 218 0.84 -24.21 -32.16
CA ALA A 218 0.51 -25.39 -32.96
C ALA A 218 0.98 -25.35 -34.43
N GLY A 219 2.10 -24.66 -34.70
CA GLY A 219 2.64 -24.49 -36.07
C GLY A 219 2.24 -23.16 -36.72
N ASP A 220 1.39 -22.38 -36.11
CA ASP A 220 1.06 -21.02 -36.51
C ASP A 220 2.06 -20.04 -35.94
N TYR A 221 2.71 -19.26 -36.76
CA TYR A 221 3.70 -18.27 -36.35
C TYR A 221 3.07 -16.89 -36.23
N GLY A 222 3.32 -16.25 -35.11
CA GLY A 222 2.78 -14.93 -34.84
C GLY A 222 3.84 -13.96 -34.36
N PHE A 223 3.49 -12.69 -34.47
CA PHE A 223 4.26 -11.57 -33.96
C PHE A 223 3.31 -10.58 -33.29
N ALA A 224 3.70 -10.09 -32.09
CA ALA A 224 2.97 -9.04 -31.42
C ALA A 224 3.92 -7.93 -30.95
N SER A 225 3.43 -6.70 -30.96
CA SER A 225 4.14 -5.55 -30.42
C SER A 225 3.22 -4.71 -29.58
N SER A 226 3.74 -4.17 -28.47
CA SER A 226 3.00 -3.22 -27.66
C SER A 226 3.85 -2.01 -27.28
N LEU A 227 3.18 -0.85 -27.28
CA LEU A 227 3.71 0.42 -26.81
C LEU A 227 3.00 0.76 -25.50
N ASN A 228 3.78 0.92 -24.43
CA ASN A 228 3.29 1.25 -23.11
C ASN A 228 3.76 2.66 -22.74
N TYR A 229 2.85 3.50 -22.28
CA TYR A 229 3.14 4.82 -21.77
C TYR A 229 2.57 4.99 -20.37
N GLN A 230 3.35 5.56 -19.46
CA GLN A 230 2.91 5.90 -18.12
C GLN A 230 3.27 7.33 -17.78
N HIS A 231 2.31 8.05 -17.18
CA HIS A 231 2.51 9.38 -16.60
C HIS A 231 2.08 9.39 -15.14
N ARG A 232 3.03 9.69 -14.22
CA ARG A 232 2.84 9.50 -12.78
C ARG A 232 2.29 10.70 -12.02
N ASN A 233 1.82 11.72 -12.67
CA ASN A 233 1.33 12.94 -12.01
C ASN A 233 0.47 13.80 -12.93
N ILE A 234 -0.46 13.19 -13.65
CA ILE A 234 -1.19 13.84 -14.74
C ILE A 234 -1.98 15.07 -14.28
N PHE A 235 -2.56 15.02 -13.08
CA PHE A 235 -3.32 16.13 -12.50
C PHE A 235 -2.63 16.75 -11.27
N ARG A 236 -1.31 16.56 -11.10
CA ARG A 236 -0.53 17.04 -9.94
C ARG A 236 -1.00 16.48 -8.58
N GLY A 237 -1.71 15.36 -8.58
CA GLY A 237 -2.19 14.65 -7.40
C GLY A 237 -1.52 13.29 -7.21
N SER A 238 -0.44 13.03 -7.97
CA SER A 238 0.26 11.74 -8.02
C SER A 238 -0.60 10.61 -8.60
N GLU A 239 -1.53 10.96 -9.48
CA GLU A 239 -2.30 10.01 -10.25
C GLU A 239 -1.39 9.30 -11.27
N LEU A 240 -1.59 8.00 -11.44
CA LEU A 240 -0.93 7.23 -12.48
C LEU A 240 -1.87 7.06 -13.67
N PHE A 241 -1.53 7.67 -14.77
CA PHE A 241 -2.12 7.38 -16.06
C PHE A 241 -1.26 6.33 -16.77
N SER A 242 -1.88 5.28 -17.28
CA SER A 242 -1.22 4.27 -18.12
C SER A 242 -2.02 4.11 -19.41
N ALA A 243 -1.31 4.10 -20.52
CA ALA A 243 -1.87 3.81 -21.83
C ALA A 243 -1.06 2.70 -22.48
N ARG A 244 -1.73 1.75 -23.11
CA ARG A 244 -1.12 0.65 -23.87
C ARG A 244 -1.81 0.52 -25.19
N VAL A 245 -1.03 0.40 -26.27
CA VAL A 245 -1.50 0.01 -27.58
C VAL A 245 -0.78 -1.27 -27.97
N ARG A 246 -1.52 -2.28 -28.41
CA ARG A 246 -0.98 -3.58 -28.82
C ARG A 246 -1.48 -3.92 -30.22
N GLY A 247 -0.58 -4.38 -31.05
CA GLY A 247 -0.90 -5.01 -32.33
C GLY A 247 -0.36 -6.43 -32.37
N ALA A 248 -1.13 -7.39 -32.87
CA ALA A 248 -0.70 -8.76 -33.04
C ALA A 248 -1.14 -9.28 -34.45
N TYR A 249 -0.31 -10.12 -35.00
CA TYR A 249 -0.55 -10.82 -36.24
C TYR A 249 -0.11 -12.27 -36.11
N GLU A 250 -0.92 -13.20 -36.64
CA GLU A 250 -0.62 -14.62 -36.63
C GLU A 250 -1.01 -15.23 -37.97
N ALA A 251 -0.06 -15.93 -38.58
CA ALA A 251 -0.27 -16.63 -39.86
C ALA A 251 -0.81 -18.04 -39.53
N LEU A 252 -2.07 -18.27 -39.87
CA LEU A 252 -2.74 -19.55 -39.61
C LEU A 252 -2.40 -20.56 -40.73
N SER A 253 -1.80 -21.71 -40.34
CA SER A 253 -1.34 -22.75 -41.27
C SER A 253 -2.44 -23.74 -41.72
N GLY A 254 -3.58 -23.72 -41.02
CA GLY A 254 -4.63 -24.74 -41.08
C GLY A 254 -5.89 -24.33 -41.83
N ASN A 255 -5.90 -23.93 -43.08
CA ASN A 255 -7.00 -24.14 -44.04
C ASN A 255 -6.71 -23.52 -45.38
N LYS A 256 -5.88 -24.19 -46.15
CA LYS A 256 -5.55 -23.78 -47.54
C LYS A 256 -6.71 -23.94 -48.55
N ALA A 257 -7.84 -24.50 -48.13
CA ALA A 257 -8.97 -24.77 -49.05
C ALA A 257 -9.86 -23.55 -49.31
N ASN A 258 -9.89 -22.53 -48.43
CA ASN A 258 -10.83 -21.40 -48.54
C ASN A 258 -10.17 -19.99 -48.45
N GLY A 259 -8.91 -19.86 -48.88
CA GLY A 259 -8.27 -18.53 -48.89
C GLY A 259 -7.74 -18.11 -47.54
N PHE A 260 -6.53 -17.60 -47.55
CA PHE A 260 -5.70 -17.18 -46.41
C PHE A 260 -6.45 -16.52 -45.30
N GLY A 261 -6.66 -17.26 -44.19
CA GLY A 261 -7.15 -16.69 -42.97
C GLY A 261 -6.01 -16.29 -42.04
N ASN A 262 -5.70 -15.02 -41.99
CA ASN A 262 -4.78 -14.51 -41.03
C ASN A 262 -5.54 -13.98 -39.81
N TYR A 263 -4.97 -14.17 -38.62
CA TYR A 263 -5.44 -13.50 -37.41
C TYR A 263 -4.68 -12.19 -37.24
N TRP A 264 -5.41 -11.14 -36.95
CA TRP A 264 -4.81 -9.92 -36.44
C TRP A 264 -5.65 -9.30 -35.35
N GLU A 265 -4.97 -8.63 -34.41
CA GLU A 265 -5.54 -8.00 -33.26
C GLU A 265 -4.98 -6.60 -33.08
N LEU A 266 -5.87 -5.66 -32.80
CA LEU A 266 -5.50 -4.31 -32.37
C LEU A 266 -6.18 -4.01 -31.01
N GLY A 267 -5.36 -3.76 -29.99
CA GLY A 267 -5.82 -3.43 -28.66
C GLY A 267 -5.37 -2.04 -28.24
N ALA A 268 -6.23 -1.30 -27.58
CA ALA A 268 -5.90 -0.05 -26.88
C ALA A 268 -6.49 -0.09 -25.48
N GLU A 269 -5.68 0.26 -24.50
CA GLU A 269 -6.06 0.28 -23.08
C GLU A 269 -5.61 1.59 -22.44
N GLY A 270 -6.48 2.21 -21.66
CA GLY A 270 -6.19 3.36 -20.82
C GLY A 270 -6.63 3.11 -19.38
N SER A 271 -5.80 3.44 -18.42
CA SER A 271 -6.16 3.38 -17.01
C SER A 271 -5.69 4.61 -16.25
N LEU A 272 -6.46 5.01 -15.27
CA LEU A 272 -6.18 6.14 -14.39
C LEU A 272 -6.35 5.72 -12.94
N LEU A 273 -5.24 5.63 -12.22
CA LEU A 273 -5.20 5.26 -10.81
C LEU A 273 -5.01 6.50 -9.95
N PHE A 274 -6.00 6.78 -9.14
CA PHE A 274 -5.97 7.85 -8.13
C PHE A 274 -5.48 7.28 -6.80
N PRO A 275 -4.43 7.85 -6.16
CA PRO A 275 -3.94 7.41 -4.85
C PRO A 275 -4.86 7.90 -3.71
N ARG A 276 -6.16 7.81 -3.92
CA ARG A 276 -7.19 8.24 -2.97
C ARG A 276 -8.51 7.56 -3.26
N PHE A 277 -9.33 7.42 -2.23
CA PHE A 277 -10.68 6.89 -2.35
C PHE A 277 -11.63 7.97 -2.89
N LEU A 278 -12.09 7.81 -4.13
CA LEU A 278 -13.02 8.72 -4.82
C LEU A 278 -14.45 8.21 -4.66
N PHE A 279 -15.03 8.38 -3.48
CA PHE A 279 -16.43 8.09 -3.25
C PHE A 279 -17.09 9.30 -2.60
N PRO A 280 -18.08 9.94 -3.24
CA PRO A 280 -18.60 11.25 -2.80
C PRO A 280 -19.39 11.21 -1.50
N PHE A 281 -20.03 10.08 -1.18
CA PHE A 281 -20.97 9.96 -0.05
C PHE A 281 -20.33 9.58 1.28
N LEU A 282 -19.00 9.44 1.36
CA LEU A 282 -18.31 9.09 2.59
C LEU A 282 -17.56 10.27 3.18
N SER A 283 -17.51 10.32 4.53
CA SER A 283 -16.80 11.36 5.27
C SER A 283 -15.29 11.40 4.93
N SER A 284 -14.69 12.58 5.05
CA SER A 284 -13.25 12.76 4.81
C SER A 284 -12.39 11.88 5.71
N ASP A 285 -12.81 11.68 6.97
CA ASP A 285 -12.09 10.88 7.95
C ASP A 285 -12.14 9.39 7.65
N PHE A 286 -13.29 8.89 7.18
CA PHE A 286 -13.42 7.51 6.74
C PHE A 286 -12.54 7.24 5.52
N ARG A 287 -12.58 8.10 4.51
CA ARG A 287 -11.73 8.00 3.31
C ARG A 287 -10.24 7.99 3.66
N ARG A 288 -9.86 8.78 4.64
CA ARG A 288 -8.48 8.86 5.14
C ARG A 288 -8.07 7.58 5.88
N ARG A 289 -8.99 6.98 6.62
CA ARG A 289 -8.74 5.71 7.34
C ARG A 289 -8.61 4.52 6.40
N LEU A 290 -9.40 4.44 5.35
CA LEU A 290 -9.41 3.30 4.43
C LEU A 290 -8.15 3.22 3.56
N ARG A 291 -7.49 4.35 3.25
CA ARG A 291 -6.32 4.42 2.37
C ARG A 291 -6.50 3.69 1.04
N ALA A 292 -7.71 3.71 0.51
CA ALA A 292 -8.01 3.08 -0.76
C ALA A 292 -7.56 3.94 -1.92
N SER A 293 -7.11 3.27 -2.98
CA SER A 293 -6.93 3.85 -4.31
C SER A 293 -8.18 3.61 -5.15
N THR A 294 -8.43 4.49 -6.11
CA THR A 294 -9.52 4.34 -7.09
C THR A 294 -8.90 4.18 -8.47
N GLU A 295 -9.34 3.19 -9.22
CA GLU A 295 -8.91 2.93 -10.59
C GLU A 295 -10.09 3.04 -11.55
N ALA A 296 -9.92 3.85 -12.59
CA ALA A 296 -10.79 3.90 -13.76
C ALA A 296 -10.04 3.28 -14.94
N LYS A 297 -10.66 2.36 -15.65
CA LYS A 297 -10.06 1.65 -16.79
C LYS A 297 -11.02 1.68 -17.96
N ILE A 298 -10.46 1.85 -19.17
CA ILE A 298 -11.16 1.67 -20.43
C ILE A 298 -10.26 0.87 -21.37
N SER A 299 -10.83 -0.06 -22.12
CA SER A 299 -10.09 -0.79 -23.14
C SER A 299 -10.96 -1.08 -24.34
N TYR A 300 -10.32 -1.10 -25.50
CA TYR A 300 -10.90 -1.50 -26.78
C TYR A 300 -10.00 -2.57 -27.39
N ASN A 301 -10.59 -3.65 -27.83
CA ASN A 301 -9.90 -4.73 -28.50
C ASN A 301 -10.66 -5.13 -29.76
N LEU A 302 -9.99 -5.09 -30.89
CA LEU A 302 -10.53 -5.51 -32.19
C LEU A 302 -9.73 -6.72 -32.65
N GLN A 303 -10.41 -7.83 -32.85
CA GLN A 303 -9.87 -9.09 -33.36
C GLN A 303 -10.51 -9.44 -34.69
N LYS A 304 -9.70 -9.70 -35.66
CA LYS A 304 -10.16 -10.23 -36.97
C LYS A 304 -9.59 -11.63 -37.17
N ARG A 305 -10.50 -12.59 -37.32
CA ARG A 305 -10.23 -13.98 -37.66
C ARG A 305 -10.95 -14.34 -38.94
N PRO A 306 -10.60 -15.43 -39.60
CA PRO A 306 -11.32 -15.90 -40.78
C PRO A 306 -12.81 -16.14 -40.53
N GLU A 307 -13.15 -16.57 -39.31
CA GLU A 307 -14.50 -16.96 -38.90
C GLU A 307 -15.36 -15.76 -38.52
N TYR A 308 -14.74 -14.71 -37.95
CA TYR A 308 -15.47 -13.53 -37.45
C TYR A 308 -14.54 -12.32 -37.22
N THR A 309 -15.15 -11.15 -37.17
CA THR A 309 -14.56 -9.95 -36.60
C THR A 309 -15.26 -9.65 -35.29
N ARG A 310 -14.48 -9.44 -34.20
CA ARG A 310 -15.01 -9.15 -32.87
C ARG A 310 -14.39 -7.87 -32.31
N ALA A 311 -15.22 -6.94 -31.90
CA ALA A 311 -14.83 -5.75 -31.17
C ALA A 311 -15.32 -5.87 -29.73
N ILE A 312 -14.44 -5.61 -28.75
CA ILE A 312 -14.76 -5.62 -27.34
C ILE A 312 -14.41 -4.24 -26.78
N LEU A 313 -15.41 -3.55 -26.24
CA LEU A 313 -15.25 -2.32 -25.48
C LEU A 313 -15.49 -2.62 -24.04
N SER A 314 -14.50 -2.34 -23.15
CA SER A 314 -14.64 -2.55 -21.72
C SER A 314 -14.39 -1.27 -20.96
N GLY A 315 -15.12 -1.09 -19.86
CA GLY A 315 -14.94 0.04 -18.96
C GLY A 315 -15.17 -0.37 -17.51
N GLY A 316 -14.29 0.04 -16.60
CA GLY A 316 -14.37 -0.38 -15.21
C GLY A 316 -14.03 0.71 -14.21
N TRP A 317 -14.65 0.59 -13.02
CA TRP A 317 -14.36 1.43 -11.87
C TRP A 317 -14.14 0.55 -10.65
N SER A 318 -12.94 0.64 -10.05
CA SER A 318 -12.54 -0.24 -8.96
C SER A 318 -11.94 0.53 -7.78
N TYR A 319 -12.08 -0.04 -6.60
CA TYR A 319 -11.44 0.42 -5.37
C TYR A 319 -10.47 -0.64 -4.88
N ILE A 320 -9.26 -0.21 -4.51
CA ILE A 320 -8.17 -1.10 -4.12
C ILE A 320 -7.62 -0.60 -2.79
N TRP A 321 -7.56 -1.47 -1.76
CA TRP A 321 -6.94 -1.14 -0.48
C TRP A 321 -6.20 -2.32 0.12
N GLN A 322 -5.40 -2.03 1.13
CA GLN A 322 -4.68 -3.02 1.93
C GLN A 322 -5.01 -2.82 3.40
N ASP A 323 -4.99 -3.89 4.18
CA ASP A 323 -5.21 -3.82 5.61
C ASP A 323 -4.03 -3.12 6.30
N ARG A 324 -4.33 -2.34 7.35
CA ARG A 324 -3.32 -1.57 8.07
C ARG A 324 -2.33 -2.42 8.87
N GLY A 325 -2.79 -3.53 9.44
CA GLY A 325 -1.99 -4.46 10.24
C GLY A 325 -1.45 -5.64 9.44
N ASN A 326 -1.97 -5.84 8.23
CA ASN A 326 -1.58 -6.93 7.36
C ASN A 326 -1.44 -6.42 5.92
N THR A 327 -0.28 -5.84 5.61
CA THR A 327 0.03 -5.35 4.26
C THR A 327 0.08 -6.45 3.20
N GLN A 328 0.05 -7.70 3.63
CA GLN A 328 -0.01 -8.89 2.77
C GLN A 328 -1.42 -9.15 2.26
N ALA A 329 -2.46 -8.56 2.89
CA ALA A 329 -3.84 -8.67 2.48
C ALA A 329 -4.24 -7.48 1.60
N ARG A 330 -4.68 -7.77 0.38
CA ARG A 330 -5.16 -6.78 -0.60
C ARG A 330 -6.61 -7.06 -0.97
N HIS A 331 -7.41 -6.02 -0.96
CA HIS A 331 -8.81 -6.04 -1.34
C HIS A 331 -8.99 -5.26 -2.63
N THR A 332 -9.79 -5.80 -3.54
CA THR A 332 -10.21 -5.13 -4.76
C THR A 332 -11.73 -5.24 -4.89
N PHE A 333 -12.41 -4.11 -4.88
CA PHE A 333 -13.85 -4.03 -5.11
C PHE A 333 -14.09 -3.39 -6.47
N LYS A 334 -14.55 -4.17 -7.42
CA LYS A 334 -15.04 -3.71 -8.72
C LYS A 334 -16.46 -3.21 -8.53
N LEU A 335 -16.65 -1.88 -8.52
CA LEU A 335 -17.97 -1.30 -8.39
C LEU A 335 -18.80 -1.56 -9.65
N VAL A 336 -18.19 -1.34 -10.80
CA VAL A 336 -18.78 -1.57 -12.12
C VAL A 336 -17.69 -2.06 -13.05
N ASP A 337 -18.00 -3.08 -13.82
CA ASP A 337 -17.20 -3.59 -14.93
C ASP A 337 -18.15 -3.87 -16.10
N LEU A 338 -18.03 -3.06 -17.14
CA LEU A 338 -18.87 -3.08 -18.33
C LEU A 338 -18.10 -3.72 -19.48
N ASN A 339 -18.69 -4.68 -20.15
CA ASN A 339 -18.12 -5.34 -21.31
C ASN A 339 -19.16 -5.39 -22.44
N TYR A 340 -18.89 -4.66 -23.49
CA TYR A 340 -19.69 -4.69 -24.71
C TYR A 340 -18.94 -5.46 -25.79
N VAL A 341 -19.50 -6.61 -26.17
CA VAL A 341 -18.99 -7.49 -27.24
C VAL A 341 -19.84 -7.25 -28.47
N TYR A 342 -19.20 -6.84 -29.54
CA TYR A 342 -19.83 -6.57 -30.82
C TYR A 342 -19.15 -7.38 -31.93
N LEU A 343 -19.92 -8.09 -32.75
CA LEU A 343 -19.46 -8.88 -33.88
C LEU A 343 -19.96 -8.25 -35.19
N PRO A 344 -19.19 -7.32 -35.80
CA PRO A 344 -19.62 -6.62 -36.99
C PRO A 344 -19.66 -7.54 -38.26
N ASP A 345 -18.85 -8.59 -38.27
CA ASP A 345 -18.72 -9.47 -39.43
C ASP A 345 -18.57 -10.91 -38.99
N LYS A 346 -19.28 -11.82 -39.66
CA LYS A 346 -19.34 -13.26 -39.36
C LYS A 346 -19.35 -14.06 -40.68
N ASN A 347 -18.54 -15.10 -40.72
CA ASN A 347 -18.62 -16.07 -41.82
C ASN A 347 -19.84 -16.96 -41.59
N MET A 348 -20.88 -16.81 -42.45
CA MET A 348 -22.14 -17.53 -42.28
C MET A 348 -21.99 -19.03 -42.49
N ASP A 349 -21.08 -19.48 -43.40
CA ASP A 349 -20.83 -20.91 -43.59
C ASP A 349 -20.26 -21.54 -42.31
N PHE A 350 -19.36 -20.84 -41.63
CA PHE A 350 -18.83 -21.26 -40.35
C PHE A 350 -19.93 -21.26 -39.25
N ILE A 351 -20.69 -20.19 -39.15
CA ILE A 351 -21.76 -20.09 -38.16
C ILE A 351 -22.81 -21.18 -38.30
N ASN A 352 -23.23 -21.45 -39.53
CA ASN A 352 -24.22 -22.49 -39.84
C ASN A 352 -23.70 -23.92 -39.59
N SER A 353 -22.40 -24.11 -39.48
CA SER A 353 -21.78 -25.41 -39.17
C SER A 353 -21.75 -25.68 -37.64
N LEU A 354 -22.06 -24.68 -36.81
CA LEU A 354 -22.01 -24.77 -35.34
C LEU A 354 -23.39 -25.14 -34.77
N PRO A 355 -23.43 -25.82 -33.59
CA PRO A 355 -24.65 -26.01 -32.84
C PRO A 355 -25.25 -24.68 -32.36
N ASP A 356 -26.58 -24.55 -32.38
CA ASP A 356 -27.31 -23.33 -32.04
C ASP A 356 -26.92 -22.72 -30.70
N TYR A 357 -26.66 -23.54 -29.66
CA TYR A 357 -26.24 -23.07 -28.37
C TYR A 357 -24.87 -22.40 -28.42
N MET A 358 -23.93 -22.88 -29.25
CA MET A 358 -22.62 -22.24 -29.41
C MET A 358 -22.75 -20.88 -30.09
N VAL A 359 -23.62 -20.78 -31.11
CA VAL A 359 -23.87 -19.52 -31.80
C VAL A 359 -24.45 -18.49 -30.82
N LEU A 360 -25.45 -18.91 -30.05
CA LEU A 360 -26.14 -18.01 -29.10
C LEU A 360 -25.19 -17.42 -28.07
N TYR A 361 -24.28 -18.21 -27.48
CA TYR A 361 -23.41 -17.75 -26.38
C TYR A 361 -22.10 -17.13 -26.90
N ASN A 362 -21.55 -17.47 -28.03
CA ASN A 362 -20.22 -17.06 -28.45
C ASN A 362 -20.20 -16.09 -29.62
N TYR A 363 -21.26 -16.08 -30.46
CA TYR A 363 -21.29 -15.35 -31.74
C TYR A 363 -22.44 -14.34 -31.81
N THR A 364 -22.94 -13.86 -30.66
CA THR A 364 -23.94 -12.79 -30.61
C THR A 364 -23.35 -11.58 -29.87
N ASN A 365 -24.01 -10.45 -30.07
CA ASN A 365 -23.63 -9.24 -29.35
C ASN A 365 -24.08 -9.34 -27.91
N HIS A 366 -23.22 -8.94 -26.97
CA HIS A 366 -23.51 -8.97 -25.55
C HIS A 366 -23.13 -7.67 -24.87
N PHE A 367 -23.97 -7.20 -23.96
CA PHE A 367 -23.61 -6.14 -23.02
C PHE A 367 -23.69 -6.70 -21.61
N ILE A 368 -22.53 -6.97 -21.03
CA ILE A 368 -22.41 -7.59 -19.72
C ILE A 368 -21.97 -6.54 -18.72
N MET A 369 -22.74 -6.38 -17.67
CA MET A 369 -22.36 -5.59 -16.50
C MET A 369 -22.08 -6.53 -15.34
N SER A 370 -20.91 -6.33 -14.70
CA SER A 370 -20.55 -7.09 -13.50
C SER A 370 -20.13 -6.17 -12.37
N SER A 371 -20.27 -6.69 -11.15
CA SER A 371 -19.71 -6.14 -9.91
C SER A 371 -19.08 -7.27 -9.12
N GLY A 372 -17.94 -7.03 -8.51
CA GLY A 372 -17.21 -8.09 -7.86
C GLY A 372 -16.29 -7.64 -6.75
N TYR A 373 -15.96 -8.60 -5.88
CA TYR A 373 -15.02 -8.40 -4.80
C TYR A 373 -13.96 -9.50 -4.82
N THR A 374 -12.70 -9.10 -4.73
CA THR A 374 -11.56 -10.01 -4.68
C THR A 374 -10.73 -9.73 -3.43
N TYR A 375 -10.49 -10.75 -2.66
CA TYR A 375 -9.53 -10.78 -1.55
C TYR A 375 -8.29 -11.55 -2.01
N SER A 376 -7.10 -10.97 -1.79
CA SER A 376 -5.83 -11.61 -2.08
C SER A 376 -4.91 -11.48 -0.88
N PHE A 377 -4.37 -12.58 -0.43
CA PHE A 377 -3.42 -12.68 0.67
C PHE A 377 -2.17 -13.41 0.20
N SER A 378 -0.99 -12.94 0.62
CA SER A 378 0.27 -13.64 0.39
C SER A 378 1.22 -13.38 1.56
N ASN A 379 1.74 -14.44 2.17
CA ASN A 379 2.73 -14.33 3.25
C ASN A 379 4.17 -14.21 2.74
N TYR A 380 4.35 -14.02 1.43
CA TYR A 380 5.67 -13.84 0.85
C TYR A 380 6.35 -12.58 1.39
N SER A 381 7.55 -12.76 1.94
CA SER A 381 8.42 -11.65 2.36
C SER A 381 9.81 -11.81 1.73
N PRO A 382 10.31 -10.82 1.00
CA PRO A 382 11.65 -10.87 0.43
C PRO A 382 12.77 -11.01 1.46
N GLN A 383 12.50 -10.59 2.70
CA GLN A 383 13.45 -10.61 3.81
C GLN A 383 13.61 -12.01 4.43
N ASN A 384 12.62 -12.88 4.29
CA ASN A 384 12.64 -14.22 4.85
C ASN A 384 12.29 -15.28 3.79
N ARG A 385 13.25 -15.56 2.91
CA ARG A 385 13.10 -16.49 1.78
C ARG A 385 13.01 -17.96 2.19
N LEU A 386 13.44 -18.31 3.40
CA LEU A 386 13.43 -19.70 3.89
C LEU A 386 12.09 -20.11 4.51
N ARG A 387 11.16 -19.17 4.68
CA ARG A 387 9.84 -19.47 5.22
C ARG A 387 8.94 -20.05 4.13
N ASN A 388 8.15 -21.05 4.49
CA ASN A 388 7.11 -21.57 3.61
C ASN A 388 6.17 -20.42 3.18
N THR A 389 5.98 -20.29 1.87
CA THR A 389 5.12 -19.27 1.28
C THR A 389 3.79 -19.86 0.86
N HIS A 390 2.72 -19.18 1.20
CA HIS A 390 1.37 -19.51 0.73
C HIS A 390 0.67 -18.25 0.28
N SER A 391 -0.20 -18.39 -0.71
CA SER A 391 -1.06 -17.33 -1.19
C SER A 391 -2.49 -17.85 -1.29
N LEU A 392 -3.44 -16.96 -0.96
CA LEU A 392 -4.87 -17.21 -1.08
C LEU A 392 -5.47 -16.09 -1.93
N ARG A 393 -6.27 -16.47 -2.92
CA ARG A 393 -7.12 -15.54 -3.65
C ARG A 393 -8.55 -16.07 -3.67
N ALA A 394 -9.49 -15.29 -3.16
CA ALA A 394 -10.90 -15.55 -3.21
C ALA A 394 -11.60 -14.41 -3.96
N SER A 395 -12.49 -14.73 -4.89
CA SER A 395 -13.26 -13.75 -5.63
C SER A 395 -14.70 -14.15 -5.76
N VAL A 396 -15.59 -13.16 -5.64
CA VAL A 396 -17.02 -13.28 -5.89
C VAL A 396 -17.37 -12.20 -6.91
N GLU A 397 -18.03 -12.60 -7.98
CA GLU A 397 -18.49 -11.71 -9.03
C GLU A 397 -19.94 -12.02 -9.39
N VAL A 398 -20.74 -10.98 -9.51
CA VAL A 398 -22.12 -11.05 -9.98
C VAL A 398 -22.15 -10.35 -11.34
N ALA A 399 -22.59 -11.06 -12.34
CA ALA A 399 -22.68 -10.57 -13.70
C ALA A 399 -24.06 -10.84 -14.28
N GLY A 400 -24.51 -9.92 -15.16
CA GLY A 400 -25.77 -10.06 -15.88
C GLY A 400 -25.68 -9.46 -17.27
N ASN A 401 -26.44 -10.03 -18.20
CA ASN A 401 -26.63 -9.45 -19.53
C ASN A 401 -27.77 -8.43 -19.44
N LEU A 402 -27.52 -7.21 -19.95
CA LEU A 402 -28.48 -6.11 -19.98
C LEU A 402 -29.17 -5.94 -21.33
N LEU A 403 -28.87 -6.79 -22.32
CA LEU A 403 -29.49 -6.81 -23.65
C LEU A 403 -30.29 -8.06 -23.86
#